data_6ee6ae5f0d69fcd037689bbbd820c82a
#
_entry.id   6ee6ae5f0d69fcd037689bbbd820c82a
#
_cell.length_a   1.000
_cell.length_b   1.000
_cell.length_c   1.000
_cell.angle_alpha   90.00
_cell.angle_beta   90.00
_cell.angle_gamma   90.00
#
_symmetry.space_group_name_H-M   'P 1'
#
loop_
_entity.id
_entity.type
_entity.pdbx_description
1 polymer ?
#
loop_
_entity_poly.entity_id
_entity_poly.type
_entity_poly.pdbx_seq_one_letter_code
_entity_poly.pdbx_strand_id
1 'polypeptide(L)'
;NRGVTDRARGIDVETLVAYVASLDVPRTTTVVSAHTCAHVAASWKGVTVAGVLVRRAGLCLVGGVLRMVPAARVGHIGMYRDEETLEPHVYFCKMPKDIADRDIMIVDPMLATGGSAEAAITEMKKRGCKNIKLMVLLAAPEGIERLAKEHPDVDIYCGAVDERLNERGYIVPGLGDAGDRIFGTK
;
A
#
# COMPACT_ATOMS: atom_id res chain seq x y z
N ASN A 1 8.99 -4.12 -21.18
CA ASN A 1 7.96 -3.97 -22.22
C ASN A 1 6.65 -4.74 -21.96
N ARG A 2 6.47 -5.36 -20.78
CA ARG A 2 5.20 -6.04 -20.45
C ARG A 2 4.14 -5.09 -19.90
N GLY A 3 4.53 -3.97 -19.29
CA GLY A 3 3.59 -2.99 -18.72
C GLY A 3 2.71 -2.23 -19.71
N VAL A 4 3.03 -2.25 -21.00
CA VAL A 4 2.23 -1.58 -22.03
C VAL A 4 1.08 -2.46 -22.51
N THR A 5 1.24 -3.78 -22.46
CA THR A 5 0.21 -4.73 -22.88
C THR A 5 -0.91 -4.91 -21.84
N ASP A 6 -0.64 -4.68 -20.57
CA ASP A 6 -1.64 -4.83 -19.51
C ASP A 6 -2.60 -3.63 -19.41
N ARG A 7 -2.17 -2.43 -19.83
CA ARG A 7 -3.09 -1.28 -20.00
C ARG A 7 -4.21 -1.53 -21.01
N ALA A 8 -3.95 -2.35 -22.01
CA ALA A 8 -4.95 -2.71 -23.02
C ALA A 8 -6.08 -3.61 -22.47
N ARG A 9 -5.91 -4.23 -21.32
CA ARG A 9 -6.92 -5.08 -20.65
C ARG A 9 -7.72 -4.36 -19.56
N GLY A 10 -7.46 -3.08 -19.33
CA GLY A 10 -8.27 -2.22 -18.45
C GLY A 10 -8.08 -2.43 -16.94
N ILE A 11 -7.22 -3.37 -16.51
CA ILE A 11 -6.89 -3.58 -15.10
C ILE A 11 -5.37 -3.52 -14.96
N ASP A 12 -4.88 -2.51 -14.26
CA ASP A 12 -3.47 -2.44 -13.86
C ASP A 12 -3.22 -3.23 -12.56
N VAL A 13 -1.96 -3.56 -12.30
CA VAL A 13 -1.56 -4.38 -11.14
C VAL A 13 -1.96 -3.70 -9.83
N GLU A 14 -1.83 -2.37 -9.73
CA GLU A 14 -2.21 -1.61 -8.54
C GLU A 14 -3.71 -1.77 -8.25
N THR A 15 -4.55 -1.67 -9.28
CA THR A 15 -6.00 -1.88 -9.16
C THR A 15 -6.33 -3.31 -8.75
N LEU A 16 -5.61 -4.32 -9.28
CA LEU A 16 -5.82 -5.72 -8.92
C LEU A 16 -5.46 -5.97 -7.44
N VAL A 17 -4.30 -5.49 -6.98
CA VAL A 17 -3.88 -5.65 -5.59
C VAL A 17 -4.84 -4.91 -4.64
N ALA A 18 -5.27 -3.69 -5.00
CA ALA A 18 -6.27 -2.95 -4.24
C ALA A 18 -7.61 -3.70 -4.19
N TYR A 19 -8.02 -4.34 -5.29
CA TYR A 19 -9.23 -5.17 -5.32
C TYR A 19 -9.12 -6.35 -4.36
N VAL A 20 -8.03 -7.13 -4.42
CA VAL A 20 -7.81 -8.27 -3.51
C VAL A 20 -7.82 -7.83 -2.05
N ALA A 21 -7.07 -6.77 -1.71
CA ALA A 21 -7.05 -6.21 -0.36
C ALA A 21 -8.43 -5.74 0.12
N SER A 22 -9.29 -5.32 -0.81
CA SER A 22 -10.64 -4.86 -0.53
C SER A 22 -11.63 -6.00 -0.27
N LEU A 23 -11.32 -7.24 -0.66
CA LEU A 23 -12.24 -8.38 -0.48
C LEU A 23 -12.55 -8.68 0.99
N ASP A 24 -11.61 -8.41 1.89
CA ASP A 24 -11.77 -8.65 3.33
C ASP A 24 -12.41 -7.47 4.09
N VAL A 25 -12.77 -6.39 3.40
CA VAL A 25 -13.49 -5.28 4.02
C VAL A 25 -14.99 -5.61 4.07
N PRO A 26 -15.67 -5.45 5.23
CA PRO A 26 -17.10 -5.77 5.36
C PRO A 26 -17.94 -5.05 4.30
N ARG A 27 -18.76 -5.81 3.59
CA ARG A 27 -19.63 -5.32 2.52
C ARG A 27 -21.08 -5.54 2.88
N THR A 28 -21.92 -4.55 2.63
CA THR A 28 -23.35 -4.83 2.46
C THR A 28 -23.51 -5.54 1.12
N THR A 29 -23.97 -6.77 1.16
CA THR A 29 -23.97 -7.75 0.09
C THR A 29 -24.65 -7.24 -1.19
N THR A 30 -23.95 -7.21 -2.31
CA THR A 30 -24.54 -7.32 -3.65
C THR A 30 -23.51 -7.91 -4.60
N VAL A 31 -23.90 -8.96 -5.32
CA VAL A 31 -23.09 -9.64 -6.33
C VAL A 31 -22.69 -8.66 -7.42
N VAL A 32 -21.37 -8.53 -7.66
CA VAL A 32 -20.84 -7.62 -8.67
C VAL A 32 -20.35 -8.43 -9.86
N SER A 33 -20.95 -8.20 -11.03
CA SER A 33 -20.36 -8.62 -12.29
C SER A 33 -19.23 -7.64 -12.68
N ALA A 34 -18.14 -8.17 -13.23
CA ALA A 34 -16.86 -7.50 -13.45
C ALA A 34 -16.84 -6.34 -14.48
N HIS A 35 -17.96 -5.70 -14.80
CA HIS A 35 -18.06 -4.85 -15.99
C HIS A 35 -18.15 -3.34 -15.78
N THR A 36 -18.27 -2.79 -14.56
CA THR A 36 -18.29 -1.33 -14.40
C THR A 36 -17.83 -0.86 -13.01
N CYS A 37 -16.87 0.07 -12.96
CA CYS A 37 -16.42 0.77 -11.76
C CYS A 37 -17.57 1.45 -10.97
N ALA A 38 -18.66 1.82 -11.64
CA ALA A 38 -19.83 2.43 -11.02
C ALA A 38 -20.57 1.48 -10.06
N HIS A 39 -20.57 0.18 -10.32
CA HIS A 39 -21.21 -0.83 -9.45
C HIS A 39 -20.40 -1.10 -8.18
N VAL A 40 -19.08 -0.99 -8.25
CA VAL A 40 -18.20 -1.12 -7.08
C VAL A 40 -18.47 0.03 -6.10
N ALA A 41 -18.60 1.26 -6.59
CA ALA A 41 -18.89 2.43 -5.75
C ALA A 41 -20.22 2.30 -4.98
N ALA A 42 -21.21 1.62 -5.54
CA ALA A 42 -22.51 1.40 -4.89
C ALA A 42 -22.43 0.37 -3.74
N SER A 43 -21.55 -0.63 -3.84
CA SER A 43 -21.36 -1.68 -2.82
C SER A 43 -20.57 -1.22 -1.59
N TRP A 44 -19.91 -0.06 -1.66
CA TRP A 44 -19.12 0.53 -0.58
C TRP A 44 -19.89 1.54 0.28
N LYS A 45 -21.21 1.63 0.15
CA LYS A 45 -22.03 2.48 1.01
C LYS A 45 -21.89 2.06 2.47
N GLY A 46 -21.41 2.99 3.30
CA GLY A 46 -21.20 2.77 4.74
C GLY A 46 -19.81 2.25 5.12
N VAL A 47 -18.95 1.92 4.16
CA VAL A 47 -17.56 1.54 4.43
C VAL A 47 -16.68 2.79 4.47
N THR A 48 -15.97 2.95 5.58
CA THR A 48 -15.04 4.06 5.79
C THR A 48 -13.61 3.58 5.62
N VAL A 49 -13.02 3.81 4.45
CA VAL A 49 -11.63 3.44 4.13
C VAL A 49 -10.75 4.68 4.05
N ALA A 50 -9.50 4.56 4.47
CA ALA A 50 -8.47 5.54 4.19
C ALA A 50 -7.24 4.88 3.58
N GLY A 51 -6.80 5.36 2.43
CA GLY A 51 -5.51 5.03 1.84
C GLY A 51 -4.41 5.87 2.50
N VAL A 52 -3.38 5.24 3.03
CA VAL A 52 -2.24 5.92 3.63
C VAL A 52 -0.99 5.66 2.79
N LEU A 53 -0.47 6.72 2.20
CA LEU A 53 0.71 6.69 1.34
C LEU A 53 1.97 6.76 2.18
N VAL A 54 2.88 5.84 1.93
CA VAL A 54 4.20 5.84 2.52
C VAL A 54 5.19 6.32 1.47
N ARG A 55 5.87 7.43 1.76
CA ARG A 55 6.87 8.04 0.88
C ARG A 55 6.28 8.52 -0.47
N ARG A 56 7.13 9.14 -1.28
CA ARG A 56 6.79 9.61 -2.64
C ARG A 56 6.32 8.49 -3.57
N ALA A 57 6.94 7.33 -3.45
CA ALA A 57 6.66 6.18 -4.32
C ALA A 57 5.23 5.62 -4.16
N GLY A 58 4.62 5.73 -2.98
CA GLY A 58 3.23 5.31 -2.74
C GLY A 58 2.19 6.10 -3.55
N LEU A 59 2.53 7.28 -4.08
CA LEU A 59 1.60 8.09 -4.88
C LEU A 59 1.10 7.37 -6.14
N CYS A 60 1.89 6.49 -6.73
CA CYS A 60 1.47 5.74 -7.93
C CYS A 60 0.31 4.78 -7.65
N LEU A 61 0.18 4.28 -6.41
CA LEU A 61 -0.84 3.29 -6.04
C LEU A 61 -2.19 3.90 -5.66
N VAL A 62 -2.22 5.19 -5.31
CA VAL A 62 -3.46 5.87 -4.88
C VAL A 62 -4.52 5.84 -5.95
N GLY A 63 -4.15 6.04 -7.21
CA GLY A 63 -5.08 5.99 -8.33
C GLY A 63 -5.82 4.65 -8.40
N GLY A 64 -5.12 3.53 -8.14
CA GLY A 64 -5.71 2.20 -8.03
C GLY A 64 -6.71 2.09 -6.88
N VAL A 65 -6.31 2.52 -5.69
CA VAL A 65 -7.19 2.50 -4.50
C VAL A 65 -8.45 3.34 -4.73
N LEU A 66 -8.32 4.58 -5.24
CA LEU A 66 -9.47 5.46 -5.48
C LEU A 66 -10.38 4.98 -6.61
N ARG A 67 -9.86 4.25 -7.60
CA ARG A 67 -10.71 3.59 -8.61
C ARG A 67 -11.57 2.49 -8.00
N MET A 68 -11.02 1.74 -7.05
CA MET A 68 -11.75 0.65 -6.38
C MET A 68 -12.68 1.16 -5.29
N VAL A 69 -12.24 2.17 -4.54
CA VAL A 69 -12.95 2.76 -3.40
C VAL A 69 -13.01 4.28 -3.56
N PRO A 70 -13.89 4.82 -4.42
CA PRO A 70 -13.96 6.26 -4.69
C PRO A 70 -14.23 7.14 -3.47
N ALA A 71 -14.87 6.57 -2.43
CA ALA A 71 -15.15 7.25 -1.17
C ALA A 71 -13.97 7.21 -0.16
N ALA A 72 -12.86 6.54 -0.51
CA ALA A 72 -11.69 6.49 0.36
C ALA A 72 -11.11 7.89 0.56
N ARG A 73 -10.70 8.17 1.79
CA ARG A 73 -9.90 9.36 2.11
C ARG A 73 -8.43 9.02 2.01
N VAL A 74 -7.62 10.01 1.70
CA VAL A 74 -6.17 9.82 1.51
C VAL A 74 -5.40 10.53 2.59
N GLY A 75 -4.53 9.78 3.28
CA GLY A 75 -3.55 10.27 4.22
C GLY A 75 -2.14 10.17 3.65
N HIS A 76 -1.23 11.00 4.12
CA HIS A 76 0.16 11.04 3.66
C HIS A 76 1.11 10.93 4.85
N ILE A 77 2.10 10.03 4.74
CA ILE A 77 3.24 9.95 5.63
C ILE A 77 4.51 10.20 4.82
N GLY A 78 5.16 11.32 5.10
CA GLY A 78 6.49 11.63 4.56
C GLY A 78 7.55 11.02 5.48
N MET A 79 8.41 10.18 4.92
CA MET A 79 9.53 9.55 5.61
C MET A 79 10.79 9.65 4.76
N TYR A 80 11.92 9.79 5.41
CA TYR A 80 13.23 9.51 4.81
C TYR A 80 13.93 8.44 5.63
N ARG A 81 14.89 7.79 5.01
CA ARG A 81 15.77 6.85 5.70
C ARG A 81 17.06 7.60 6.02
N ASP A 82 17.46 7.58 7.26
CA ASP A 82 18.77 8.06 7.67
C ASP A 82 19.86 7.25 6.94
N GLU A 83 20.85 7.93 6.37
CA GLU A 83 21.88 7.27 5.56
C GLU A 83 22.87 6.44 6.38
N GLU A 84 23.07 6.80 7.64
CA GLU A 84 24.01 6.12 8.55
C GLU A 84 23.33 5.00 9.32
N THR A 85 22.17 5.28 9.94
CA THR A 85 21.46 4.33 10.82
C THR A 85 20.48 3.44 10.07
N LEU A 86 20.12 3.82 8.84
CA LEU A 86 19.07 3.20 8.02
C LEU A 86 17.69 3.22 8.68
N GLU A 87 17.50 3.99 9.74
CA GLU A 87 16.23 4.13 10.42
C GLU A 87 15.26 5.07 9.67
N PRO A 88 13.96 4.75 9.64
CA PRO A 88 12.97 5.60 9.03
C PRO A 88 12.60 6.77 9.97
N HIS A 89 12.72 7.99 9.47
CA HIS A 89 12.30 9.20 10.16
C HIS A 89 11.05 9.79 9.52
N VAL A 90 9.98 9.97 10.30
CA VAL A 90 8.76 10.64 9.86
C VAL A 90 8.94 12.15 9.99
N TYR A 91 8.92 12.88 8.87
CA TYR A 91 8.99 14.35 8.84
C TYR A 91 7.64 15.01 8.54
N PHE A 92 6.70 14.25 8.02
CA PHE A 92 5.37 14.74 7.66
C PHE A 92 4.32 13.66 7.86
N CYS A 93 3.21 14.02 8.51
CA CYS A 93 2.08 13.10 8.67
C CYS A 93 0.78 13.92 8.66
N LYS A 94 0.01 13.79 7.59
CA LYS A 94 -1.30 14.44 7.46
C LYS A 94 -2.38 13.40 7.19
N MET A 95 -3.31 13.28 8.12
CA MET A 95 -4.37 12.28 8.11
C MET A 95 -5.75 12.92 8.13
N PRO A 96 -6.79 12.22 7.63
CA PRO A 96 -8.18 12.56 7.92
C PRO A 96 -8.42 12.66 9.43
N LYS A 97 -9.31 13.57 9.85
CA LYS A 97 -9.61 13.77 11.28
C LYS A 97 -10.22 12.54 11.96
N ASP A 98 -10.94 11.74 11.19
CA ASP A 98 -11.65 10.52 11.61
C ASP A 98 -10.86 9.25 11.26
N ILE A 99 -9.53 9.32 11.21
CA ILE A 99 -8.67 8.21 10.77
C ILE A 99 -8.81 6.97 11.67
N ALA A 100 -9.04 7.15 12.96
CA ALA A 100 -9.19 6.07 13.94
C ALA A 100 -10.45 5.21 13.71
N ASP A 101 -11.47 5.78 13.05
CA ASP A 101 -12.75 5.13 12.77
C ASP A 101 -12.78 4.47 11.39
N ARG A 102 -11.63 4.43 10.69
CA ARG A 102 -11.53 3.93 9.32
C ARG A 102 -10.72 2.65 9.23
N ASP A 103 -11.08 1.84 8.24
CA ASP A 103 -10.21 0.75 7.77
C ASP A 103 -9.05 1.36 6.98
N ILE A 104 -7.83 1.00 7.33
CA ILE A 104 -6.62 1.60 6.81
C ILE A 104 -5.98 0.70 5.76
N MET A 105 -5.75 1.23 4.58
CA MET A 105 -4.90 0.64 3.56
C MET A 105 -3.59 1.44 3.47
N ILE A 106 -2.52 0.93 4.03
CA ILE A 106 -1.18 1.48 3.83
C ILE A 106 -0.68 1.02 2.46
N VAL A 107 -0.21 1.93 1.64
CA VAL A 107 0.24 1.64 0.28
C VAL A 107 1.69 2.09 0.07
N ASP A 108 2.52 1.14 -0.33
CA ASP A 108 3.93 1.37 -0.70
C ASP A 108 4.27 0.40 -1.86
N PRO A 109 4.92 0.79 -2.94
CA PRO A 109 5.26 -0.14 -4.01
C PRO A 109 6.26 -1.23 -3.61
N MET A 110 7.09 -1.00 -2.59
CA MET A 110 8.22 -1.88 -2.25
C MET A 110 8.28 -2.18 -0.76
N LEU A 111 8.15 -3.46 -0.40
CA LEU A 111 8.43 -3.95 0.94
C LEU A 111 9.81 -4.64 0.93
N ALA A 112 10.88 -3.85 1.13
CA ALA A 112 12.24 -4.35 1.19
C ALA A 112 12.61 -4.79 2.62
N THR A 113 13.25 -3.92 3.40
CA THR A 113 13.64 -4.23 4.80
C THR A 113 12.49 -4.15 5.81
N GLY A 114 11.33 -3.65 5.41
CA GLY A 114 10.17 -3.49 6.27
C GLY A 114 10.15 -2.24 7.16
N GLY A 115 11.26 -1.56 7.35
CA GLY A 115 11.36 -0.45 8.31
C GLY A 115 10.37 0.70 8.08
N SER A 116 10.19 1.15 6.83
CA SER A 116 9.23 2.22 6.51
C SER A 116 7.78 1.78 6.75
N ALA A 117 7.45 0.55 6.36
CA ALA A 117 6.12 -0.01 6.57
C ALA A 117 5.81 -0.18 8.07
N GLU A 118 6.77 -0.70 8.85
CA GLU A 118 6.66 -0.81 10.31
C GLU A 118 6.43 0.55 10.98
N ALA A 119 7.22 1.56 10.61
CA ALA A 119 7.05 2.90 11.14
C ALA A 119 5.67 3.50 10.78
N ALA A 120 5.19 3.26 9.56
CA ALA A 120 3.86 3.70 9.12
C ALA A 120 2.74 3.00 9.90
N ILE A 121 2.83 1.68 10.07
CA ILE A 121 1.86 0.90 10.85
C ILE A 121 1.84 1.37 12.30
N THR A 122 3.02 1.53 12.91
CA THR A 122 3.17 2.03 14.28
C THR A 122 2.53 3.40 14.44
N GLU A 123 2.74 4.31 13.48
CA GLU A 123 2.14 5.65 13.50
C GLU A 123 0.61 5.59 13.40
N MET A 124 0.05 4.68 12.59
CA MET A 124 -1.40 4.48 12.52
C MET A 124 -1.97 3.89 13.81
N LYS A 125 -1.30 2.91 14.41
CA LYS A 125 -1.69 2.35 15.71
C LYS A 125 -1.69 3.39 16.83
N LYS A 126 -0.68 4.28 16.88
CA LYS A 126 -0.62 5.41 17.83
C LYS A 126 -1.83 6.36 17.67
N ARG A 127 -2.41 6.46 16.49
CA ARG A 127 -3.61 7.26 16.19
C ARG A 127 -4.92 6.54 16.48
N GLY A 128 -4.87 5.33 17.03
CA GLY A 128 -6.03 4.53 17.40
C GLY A 128 -6.62 3.71 16.26
N CYS A 129 -5.95 3.62 15.11
CA CYS A 129 -6.40 2.76 14.01
C CYS A 129 -6.31 1.27 14.41
N LYS A 130 -7.35 0.50 14.09
CA LYS A 130 -7.47 -0.90 14.49
C LYS A 130 -7.32 -1.87 13.32
N ASN A 131 -8.00 -1.59 12.22
CA ASN A 131 -8.01 -2.43 11.02
C ASN A 131 -7.01 -1.87 10.02
N ILE A 132 -5.80 -2.43 9.99
CA ILE A 132 -4.72 -1.96 9.13
C ILE A 132 -4.33 -3.09 8.18
N LYS A 133 -4.23 -2.76 6.89
CA LYS A 133 -3.74 -3.62 5.83
C LYS A 133 -2.59 -2.93 5.12
N LEU A 134 -1.57 -3.69 4.74
CA LEU A 134 -0.45 -3.21 3.93
C LEU A 134 -0.60 -3.75 2.51
N MET A 135 -0.51 -2.88 1.53
CA MET A 135 -0.56 -3.21 0.12
C MET A 135 0.72 -2.78 -0.59
N VAL A 136 1.42 -3.75 -1.19
CA VAL A 136 2.69 -3.53 -1.90
C VAL A 136 2.68 -4.23 -3.26
N LEU A 137 3.51 -3.75 -4.19
CA LEU A 137 3.67 -4.42 -5.49
C LEU A 137 4.71 -5.53 -5.42
N LEU A 138 5.86 -5.25 -4.82
CA LEU A 138 6.96 -6.20 -4.64
C LEU A 138 7.36 -6.27 -3.17
N ALA A 139 7.60 -7.49 -2.70
CA ALA A 139 8.08 -7.74 -1.35
C ALA A 139 9.33 -8.63 -1.37
N ALA A 140 10.19 -8.47 -0.37
CA ALA A 140 11.23 -9.43 -0.03
C ALA A 140 10.82 -10.23 1.21
N PRO A 141 11.25 -11.50 1.32
CA PRO A 141 10.94 -12.34 2.48
C PRO A 141 11.32 -11.68 3.81
N GLU A 142 12.47 -11.01 3.86
CA GLU A 142 13.00 -10.35 5.06
C GLU A 142 12.05 -9.24 5.57
N GLY A 143 11.45 -8.47 4.64
CA GLY A 143 10.46 -7.45 5.00
C GLY A 143 9.16 -8.04 5.51
N ILE A 144 8.71 -9.13 4.90
CA ILE A 144 7.50 -9.85 5.33
C ILE A 144 7.71 -10.45 6.72
N GLU A 145 8.83 -11.15 6.96
CA GLU A 145 9.16 -11.76 8.25
C GLU A 145 9.24 -10.71 9.37
N ARG A 146 9.88 -9.56 9.09
CA ARG A 146 9.95 -8.46 10.05
C ARG A 146 8.56 -7.98 10.45
N LEU A 147 7.68 -7.71 9.48
CA LEU A 147 6.34 -7.23 9.76
C LEU A 147 5.47 -8.28 10.44
N ALA A 148 5.57 -9.55 10.06
CA ALA A 148 4.87 -10.64 10.69
C ALA A 148 5.24 -10.79 12.18
N LYS A 149 6.48 -10.46 12.53
CA LYS A 149 6.95 -10.46 13.92
C LYS A 149 6.47 -9.23 14.72
N GLU A 150 6.63 -8.04 14.15
CA GLU A 150 6.37 -6.77 14.87
C GLU A 150 4.88 -6.39 14.83
N HIS A 151 4.15 -6.80 13.79
CA HIS A 151 2.74 -6.50 13.56
C HIS A 151 1.95 -7.71 13.04
N PRO A 152 1.82 -8.80 13.82
CA PRO A 152 1.15 -10.03 13.41
C PRO A 152 -0.36 -9.86 13.14
N ASP A 153 -0.92 -8.74 13.53
CA ASP A 153 -2.31 -8.33 13.34
C ASP A 153 -2.56 -7.55 12.04
N VAL A 154 -1.53 -7.38 11.20
CA VAL A 154 -1.62 -6.63 9.94
C VAL A 154 -1.49 -7.57 8.75
N ASP A 155 -2.53 -7.62 7.92
CA ASP A 155 -2.50 -8.39 6.67
C ASP A 155 -1.64 -7.70 5.61
N ILE A 156 -0.78 -8.47 4.95
CA ILE A 156 0.09 -8.00 3.87
C ILE A 156 -0.42 -8.55 2.54
N TYR A 157 -0.74 -7.65 1.62
CA TYR A 157 -1.12 -7.97 0.23
C TYR A 157 0.01 -7.54 -0.70
N CYS A 158 0.58 -8.48 -1.44
CA CYS A 158 1.65 -8.19 -2.39
C CYS A 158 1.35 -8.75 -3.78
N GLY A 159 1.81 -8.05 -4.80
CA GLY A 159 1.70 -8.49 -6.19
C GLY A 159 2.67 -9.62 -6.53
N ALA A 160 3.89 -9.57 -5.97
CA ALA A 160 4.90 -10.60 -6.09
C ALA A 160 5.87 -10.57 -4.90
N VAL A 161 6.44 -11.73 -4.59
CA VAL A 161 7.55 -11.87 -3.64
C VAL A 161 8.78 -12.25 -4.43
N ASP A 162 9.83 -11.46 -4.32
CA ASP A 162 11.14 -11.71 -4.92
C ASP A 162 12.04 -12.54 -3.99
N GLU A 163 13.23 -12.90 -4.47
CA GLU A 163 14.07 -13.91 -3.80
C GLU A 163 14.62 -13.46 -2.45
N ARG A 164 15.19 -12.23 -2.39
CA ARG A 164 15.90 -11.71 -1.21
C ARG A 164 16.24 -10.24 -1.32
N LEU A 165 16.87 -9.69 -0.31
CA LEU A 165 17.57 -8.41 -0.35
C LEU A 165 19.05 -8.60 -0.71
N ASN A 166 19.64 -7.59 -1.37
CA ASN A 166 21.09 -7.49 -1.51
C ASN A 166 21.71 -6.76 -0.28
N GLU A 167 23.04 -6.65 -0.27
CA GLU A 167 23.82 -6.01 0.81
C GLU A 167 23.44 -4.55 1.08
N ARG A 168 22.84 -3.87 0.09
CA ARG A 168 22.36 -2.48 0.21
C ARG A 168 20.88 -2.38 0.57
N GLY A 169 20.22 -3.51 0.85
CA GLY A 169 18.78 -3.55 1.20
C GLY A 169 17.82 -3.33 0.02
N TYR A 170 18.28 -3.56 -1.22
CA TYR A 170 17.40 -3.58 -2.39
C TYR A 170 16.91 -4.99 -2.68
N ILE A 171 15.68 -5.11 -3.14
CA ILE A 171 15.05 -6.36 -3.56
C ILE A 171 15.75 -6.90 -4.81
N VAL A 172 16.02 -8.22 -4.84
CA VAL A 172 16.65 -8.93 -5.94
C VAL A 172 15.77 -10.11 -6.36
N PRO A 173 15.47 -10.23 -7.68
CA PRO A 173 15.88 -9.41 -8.83
C PRO A 173 15.37 -7.98 -8.83
N GLY A 174 14.17 -7.71 -8.27
CA GLY A 174 13.63 -6.39 -8.01
C GLY A 174 13.64 -5.42 -9.20
N LEU A 175 13.45 -4.13 -8.88
CA LEU A 175 13.50 -3.05 -9.88
C LEU A 175 14.31 -1.82 -9.41
N GLY A 176 15.08 -1.95 -8.36
CA GLY A 176 15.85 -0.84 -7.77
C GLY A 176 14.98 0.11 -6.95
N ASP A 177 15.27 1.42 -6.98
CA ASP A 177 14.44 2.43 -6.31
C ASP A 177 13.19 2.75 -7.14
N ALA A 178 12.03 2.40 -6.61
CA ALA A 178 10.75 2.63 -7.28
C ALA A 178 10.44 4.12 -7.44
N GLY A 179 10.78 4.94 -6.46
CA GLY A 179 10.55 6.38 -6.51
C GLY A 179 11.35 7.05 -7.62
N ASP A 180 12.63 6.73 -7.73
CA ASP A 180 13.49 7.26 -8.79
C ASP A 180 13.02 6.83 -10.18
N ARG A 181 12.61 5.57 -10.32
CA ARG A 181 12.09 5.06 -11.60
C ARG A 181 10.75 5.67 -12.01
N ILE A 182 9.85 5.88 -11.06
CA ILE A 182 8.51 6.44 -11.31
C ILE A 182 8.63 7.93 -11.68
N PHE A 183 9.49 8.66 -10.98
CA PHE A 183 9.58 10.11 -11.08
C PHE A 183 10.77 10.61 -11.91
N GLY A 184 11.62 9.71 -12.41
CA GLY A 184 12.75 10.08 -13.26
C GLY A 184 13.80 10.93 -12.54
N THR A 185 14.08 10.64 -11.25
CA THR A 185 15.00 11.45 -10.43
C THR A 185 16.43 10.91 -10.39
N LYS A 186 16.74 9.90 -11.16
CA LYS A 186 18.11 9.41 -11.49
C LYS A 186 18.18 9.01 -12.95
#